data_82308bec1dd293512cd9708a7048e8bf
#
_entry.id   82308bec1dd293512cd9708a7048e8bf
#
_cell.length_a   1.000
_cell.length_b   1.000
_cell.length_c   1.000
_cell.angle_alpha   90.00
_cell.angle_beta   90.00
_cell.angle_gamma   90.00
#
_symmetry.space_group_name_H-M   'P 1'
#
loop_
_entity.id
_entity.type
_entity.pdbx_description
1 polymer ?
#
loop_
_entity_poly.entity_id
_entity_poly.type
_entity_poly.pdbx_seq_one_letter_code
_entity_poly.pdbx_strand_id
1 'polypeptide(L)'
;MKKIVFALTLSLIIPRGLVFANNEIKGETPAKTARKAWEASPEGIAFKKWEASAAGKKVYAGEAKIRKSIREFSNMNAVVTSLMLPQGSRLGYGIMVNINGDDYVLAFGVESKHEFDQLRKLKVNDKIMIKSHNVSHAPKYAFPIVAGDNIERNGKLIYKRVPGKGGC
;
A
#
# COMPACT_ATOMS: atom_id res chain seq x y z
N MET A 1 0.17 -70.87 -68.59
CA MET A 1 0.03 -69.44 -68.47
C MET A 1 -0.39 -69.13 -67.04
N LYS A 2 0.60 -68.74 -66.21
CA LYS A 2 0.38 -68.49 -64.81
C LYS A 2 0.13 -66.99 -64.60
N LYS A 3 -1.05 -66.63 -64.13
CA LYS A 3 -1.42 -65.24 -63.79
C LYS A 3 -0.96 -64.96 -62.34
N ILE A 4 0.00 -64.01 -62.23
CA ILE A 4 0.47 -63.55 -60.94
C ILE A 4 -0.42 -62.37 -60.53
N VAL A 5 -1.13 -62.50 -59.45
CA VAL A 5 -1.91 -61.41 -58.80
C VAL A 5 -1.03 -60.74 -57.78
N PHE A 6 -0.70 -59.50 -58.03
CA PHE A 6 0.03 -58.62 -57.08
C PHE A 6 -1.02 -58.01 -56.10
N ALA A 7 -0.97 -58.43 -54.87
CA ALA A 7 -1.74 -57.78 -53.82
C ALA A 7 -0.96 -56.59 -53.31
N LEU A 8 -1.49 -55.35 -53.51
CA LEU A 8 -0.97 -54.14 -52.98
C LEU A 8 -1.48 -53.96 -51.54
N THR A 9 -0.60 -54.16 -50.57
CA THR A 9 -0.92 -53.85 -49.17
C THR A 9 -0.65 -52.36 -48.93
N LEU A 10 -1.72 -51.56 -48.76
CA LEU A 10 -1.69 -50.14 -48.40
C LEU A 10 -1.44 -50.02 -46.90
N SER A 11 -0.21 -49.74 -46.49
CA SER A 11 0.12 -49.48 -45.09
C SER A 11 -0.32 -48.04 -44.70
N LEU A 12 -1.40 -47.90 -43.90
CA LEU A 12 -1.78 -46.66 -43.30
C LEU A 12 -0.78 -46.26 -42.21
N ILE A 13 0.05 -45.28 -42.50
CA ILE A 13 0.87 -44.62 -41.47
C ILE A 13 0.00 -43.60 -40.75
N ILE A 14 -0.41 -43.91 -39.53
CA ILE A 14 -1.11 -42.96 -38.62
C ILE A 14 -0.01 -42.07 -38.03
N PRO A 15 0.00 -40.76 -38.29
CA PRO A 15 0.90 -39.86 -37.57
C PRO A 15 0.47 -39.78 -36.11
N ARG A 16 1.28 -40.31 -35.22
CA ARG A 16 1.15 -40.06 -33.79
C ARG A 16 1.32 -38.57 -33.54
N GLY A 17 0.21 -37.89 -33.35
CA GLY A 17 0.20 -36.50 -32.89
C GLY A 17 1.00 -36.38 -31.60
N LEU A 18 2.09 -35.62 -31.65
CA LEU A 18 2.81 -35.15 -30.49
C LEU A 18 1.85 -34.23 -29.72
N VAL A 19 1.19 -34.76 -28.71
CA VAL A 19 0.51 -33.95 -27.70
C VAL A 19 1.61 -33.26 -26.91
N PHE A 20 1.91 -32.03 -27.27
CA PHE A 20 2.66 -31.13 -26.37
C PHE A 20 1.77 -30.89 -25.16
N ALA A 21 1.95 -31.67 -24.13
CA ALA A 21 1.45 -31.33 -22.80
C ALA A 21 2.15 -30.04 -22.42
N ASN A 22 1.46 -28.92 -22.55
CA ASN A 22 1.83 -27.67 -21.89
C ASN A 22 1.74 -27.93 -20.39
N ASN A 23 2.79 -28.51 -19.81
CA ASN A 23 3.06 -28.38 -18.41
C ASN A 23 3.39 -26.90 -18.17
N GLU A 24 2.36 -26.05 -17.98
CA GLU A 24 2.56 -24.80 -17.29
C GLU A 24 3.14 -25.15 -15.93
N ILE A 25 4.46 -25.12 -15.84
CA ILE A 25 5.15 -24.99 -14.58
C ILE A 25 4.64 -23.64 -14.05
N LYS A 26 3.66 -23.67 -13.13
CA LYS A 26 3.27 -22.51 -12.35
C LYS A 26 4.45 -22.14 -11.47
N GLY A 27 5.50 -21.62 -12.09
CA GLY A 27 6.64 -21.02 -11.41
C GLY A 27 6.09 -19.85 -10.56
N GLU A 28 6.51 -19.80 -9.31
CA GLU A 28 6.19 -18.65 -8.46
C GLU A 28 6.64 -17.38 -9.18
N THR A 29 5.76 -16.39 -9.23
CA THR A 29 6.12 -15.10 -9.83
C THR A 29 7.30 -14.50 -9.05
N PRO A 30 8.22 -13.77 -9.71
CA PRO A 30 9.38 -13.13 -9.05
C PRO A 30 8.99 -12.35 -7.79
N ALA A 31 7.82 -11.70 -7.81
CA ALA A 31 7.28 -10.99 -6.66
C ALA A 31 6.95 -11.90 -5.46
N LYS A 32 6.42 -13.11 -5.70
CA LYS A 32 6.14 -14.08 -4.64
C LYS A 32 7.43 -14.62 -4.03
N THR A 33 8.43 -14.90 -4.87
CA THR A 33 9.74 -15.39 -4.42
C THR A 33 10.45 -14.33 -3.58
N ALA A 34 10.48 -13.07 -4.04
CA ALA A 34 11.05 -11.94 -3.30
C ALA A 34 10.33 -11.71 -1.96
N ARG A 35 9.00 -11.82 -1.93
CA ARG A 35 8.22 -11.73 -0.70
C ARG A 35 8.59 -12.82 0.29
N LYS A 36 8.66 -14.09 -0.13
CA LYS A 36 9.05 -15.20 0.74
C LYS A 36 10.46 -15.03 1.31
N ALA A 37 11.40 -14.59 0.46
CA ALA A 37 12.77 -14.31 0.90
C ALA A 37 12.80 -13.21 1.97
N TRP A 38 12.06 -12.11 1.76
CA TRP A 38 11.94 -11.04 2.74
C TRP A 38 11.28 -11.54 4.04
N GLU A 39 10.18 -12.31 3.94
CA GLU A 39 9.48 -12.87 5.12
C GLU A 39 10.37 -13.79 5.97
N ALA A 40 11.38 -14.43 5.35
CA ALA A 40 12.36 -15.26 6.02
C ALA A 40 13.57 -14.47 6.56
N SER A 41 13.71 -13.19 6.21
CA SER A 41 14.78 -12.33 6.72
C SER A 41 14.54 -11.93 8.19
N PRO A 42 15.59 -11.52 8.94
CA PRO A 42 15.43 -11.01 10.30
C PRO A 42 14.41 -9.88 10.40
N GLU A 43 14.40 -8.98 9.41
CA GLU A 43 13.47 -7.84 9.33
C GLU A 43 12.03 -8.31 9.12
N GLY A 44 11.80 -9.26 8.21
CA GLY A 44 10.49 -9.84 7.95
C GLY A 44 9.95 -10.61 9.16
N ILE A 45 10.78 -11.36 9.85
CA ILE A 45 10.41 -12.05 11.10
C ILE A 45 10.04 -11.04 12.19
N ALA A 46 10.85 -9.99 12.37
CA ALA A 46 10.57 -8.92 13.33
C ALA A 46 9.27 -8.19 13.01
N PHE A 47 9.03 -7.91 11.72
CA PHE A 47 7.79 -7.29 11.25
C PHE A 47 6.56 -8.16 11.56
N LYS A 48 6.59 -9.45 11.24
CA LYS A 48 5.49 -10.37 11.55
C LYS A 48 5.22 -10.49 13.05
N LYS A 49 6.28 -10.48 13.87
CA LYS A 49 6.14 -10.45 15.33
C LYS A 49 5.44 -9.18 15.79
N TRP A 50 5.80 -8.04 15.21
CA TRP A 50 5.11 -6.77 15.50
C TRP A 50 3.64 -6.81 15.06
N GLU A 51 3.32 -7.30 13.84
CA GLU A 51 1.94 -7.43 13.37
C GLU A 51 1.06 -8.23 14.33
N ALA A 52 1.61 -9.32 14.88
CA ALA A 52 0.91 -10.20 15.84
C ALA A 52 0.79 -9.57 17.24
N SER A 53 1.56 -8.54 17.55
CA SER A 53 1.57 -7.88 18.86
C SER A 53 0.31 -7.04 19.10
N ALA A 54 0.05 -6.68 20.36
CA ALA A 54 -1.03 -5.76 20.72
C ALA A 54 -0.86 -4.39 20.04
N ALA A 55 0.39 -3.90 19.91
CA ALA A 55 0.71 -2.64 19.24
C ALA A 55 0.37 -2.69 17.74
N GLY A 56 0.82 -3.72 17.03
CA GLY A 56 0.51 -3.90 15.60
C GLY A 56 -1.00 -4.03 15.35
N LYS A 57 -1.68 -4.86 16.14
CA LYS A 57 -3.14 -5.03 16.04
C LYS A 57 -3.90 -3.71 16.26
N LYS A 58 -3.45 -2.86 17.20
CA LYS A 58 -4.05 -1.53 17.42
C LYS A 58 -3.87 -0.63 16.19
N VAL A 59 -2.69 -0.63 15.58
CA VAL A 59 -2.41 0.16 14.36
C VAL A 59 -3.30 -0.31 13.21
N TYR A 60 -3.38 -1.62 12.95
CA TYR A 60 -4.27 -2.17 11.91
C TYR A 60 -5.75 -1.89 12.16
N ALA A 61 -6.20 -1.92 13.41
CA ALA A 61 -7.56 -1.55 13.78
C ALA A 61 -7.85 -0.07 13.46
N GLY A 62 -6.90 0.83 13.74
CA GLY A 62 -7.00 2.25 13.36
C GLY A 62 -7.08 2.43 11.85
N GLU A 63 -6.21 1.76 11.07
CA GLU A 63 -6.29 1.78 9.60
C GLU A 63 -7.65 1.33 9.08
N ALA A 64 -8.18 0.24 9.64
CA ALA A 64 -9.46 -0.32 9.21
C ALA A 64 -10.62 0.68 9.35
N LYS A 65 -10.61 1.51 10.41
CA LYS A 65 -11.65 2.51 10.69
C LYS A 65 -11.76 3.58 9.59
N ILE A 66 -10.63 3.98 9.00
CA ILE A 66 -10.59 5.05 7.99
C ILE A 66 -10.45 4.51 6.56
N ARG A 67 -10.27 3.21 6.38
CA ARG A 67 -10.02 2.57 5.07
C ARG A 67 -11.08 2.91 4.02
N LYS A 68 -12.35 3.02 4.41
CA LYS A 68 -13.43 3.41 3.51
C LYS A 68 -13.19 4.82 2.98
N SER A 69 -12.93 5.79 3.87
CA SER A 69 -12.69 7.18 3.49
C SER A 69 -11.44 7.35 2.60
N ILE A 70 -10.40 6.55 2.85
CA ILE A 70 -9.20 6.51 2.01
C ILE A 70 -9.55 6.04 0.58
N ARG A 71 -10.28 4.91 0.45
CA ARG A 71 -10.64 4.37 -0.88
C ARG A 71 -11.55 5.31 -1.68
N GLU A 72 -12.49 5.97 -1.00
CA GLU A 72 -13.44 6.90 -1.60
C GLU A 72 -12.88 8.31 -1.76
N PHE A 73 -11.64 8.56 -1.30
CA PHE A 73 -11.04 9.89 -1.23
C PHE A 73 -11.99 10.92 -0.60
N SER A 74 -12.72 10.48 0.44
CA SER A 74 -13.75 11.28 1.09
C SER A 74 -13.21 12.06 2.29
N ASN A 75 -13.98 13.05 2.73
CA ASN A 75 -13.62 13.91 3.85
C ASN A 75 -13.56 13.15 5.18
N MET A 76 -12.51 13.40 5.96
CA MET A 76 -12.34 12.94 7.33
C MET A 76 -12.18 14.16 8.25
N ASN A 77 -13.07 14.30 9.23
CA ASN A 77 -12.91 15.32 10.27
C ASN A 77 -11.82 14.90 11.25
N ALA A 78 -10.92 15.81 11.57
CA ALA A 78 -9.82 15.57 12.48
C ALA A 78 -9.58 16.76 13.42
N VAL A 79 -8.99 16.47 14.56
CA VAL A 79 -8.52 17.46 15.52
C VAL A 79 -6.99 17.34 15.63
N VAL A 80 -6.27 18.43 15.54
CA VAL A 80 -4.82 18.46 15.73
C VAL A 80 -4.49 18.21 17.21
N THR A 81 -3.72 17.16 17.49
CA THR A 81 -3.32 16.78 18.85
C THR A 81 -1.89 17.14 19.18
N SER A 82 -1.02 17.21 18.16
CA SER A 82 0.37 17.67 18.30
C SER A 82 0.89 18.25 17.00
N LEU A 83 1.71 19.28 17.08
CA LEU A 83 2.41 19.86 15.93
C LEU A 83 3.76 19.19 15.66
N MET A 84 4.11 18.19 16.46
CA MET A 84 5.34 17.41 16.30
C MET A 84 5.01 15.96 16.06
N LEU A 85 5.79 15.32 15.22
CA LEU A 85 5.76 13.88 15.01
C LEU A 85 6.36 13.14 16.21
N PRO A 86 6.03 11.85 16.41
CA PRO A 86 6.71 11.02 17.41
C PRO A 86 8.22 11.08 17.29
N GLN A 87 8.91 11.05 18.42
CA GLN A 87 10.38 11.09 18.47
C GLN A 87 11.00 10.02 17.55
N GLY A 88 12.07 10.40 16.83
CA GLY A 88 12.75 9.50 15.89
C GLY A 88 12.02 9.33 14.56
N SER A 89 10.96 10.10 14.30
CA SER A 89 10.28 10.10 13.01
C SER A 89 11.19 10.51 11.86
N ARG A 90 11.04 9.86 10.70
CA ARG A 90 11.74 10.19 9.44
C ARG A 90 10.76 10.49 8.30
N LEU A 91 9.54 10.91 8.64
CA LEU A 91 8.47 11.15 7.65
C LEU A 91 8.50 12.56 7.04
N GLY A 92 9.54 13.35 7.26
CA GLY A 92 9.57 14.76 6.87
C GLY A 92 8.66 15.60 7.74
N TYR A 93 7.89 16.53 7.13
CA TYR A 93 6.93 17.32 7.87
C TYR A 93 5.64 16.54 8.14
N GLY A 94 5.11 16.69 9.35
CA GLY A 94 3.86 16.05 9.74
C GLY A 94 3.41 16.49 11.12
N ILE A 95 2.20 16.13 11.48
CA ILE A 95 1.56 16.45 12.76
C ILE A 95 0.81 15.21 13.29
N MET A 96 0.40 15.23 14.55
CA MET A 96 -0.52 14.25 15.10
C MET A 96 -1.94 14.78 15.04
N VAL A 97 -2.87 13.90 14.67
CA VAL A 97 -4.30 14.22 14.61
C VAL A 97 -5.13 13.11 15.22
N ASN A 98 -6.28 13.46 15.79
CA ASN A 98 -7.30 12.53 16.21
C ASN A 98 -8.42 12.50 15.18
N ILE A 99 -8.76 11.30 14.69
CA ILE A 99 -9.88 11.04 13.77
C ILE A 99 -10.79 10.02 14.42
N ASN A 100 -12.03 10.39 14.69
CA ASN A 100 -13.05 9.50 15.29
C ASN A 100 -12.59 8.81 16.61
N GLY A 101 -11.80 9.51 17.43
CA GLY A 101 -11.33 9.01 18.72
C GLY A 101 -10.00 8.25 18.70
N ASP A 102 -9.41 8.00 17.53
CA ASP A 102 -8.07 7.40 17.41
C ASP A 102 -7.04 8.41 16.91
N ASP A 103 -5.80 8.23 17.35
CA ASP A 103 -4.69 9.08 16.95
C ASP A 103 -3.99 8.53 15.70
N TYR A 104 -3.60 9.44 14.82
CA TYR A 104 -2.90 9.18 13.55
C TYR A 104 -1.73 10.13 13.37
N VAL A 105 -0.70 9.67 12.70
CA VAL A 105 0.32 10.52 12.11
C VAL A 105 -0.23 11.05 10.79
N LEU A 106 -0.32 12.36 10.61
CA LEU A 106 -0.63 13.00 9.35
C LEU A 106 0.68 13.50 8.73
N ALA A 107 1.15 12.82 7.68
CA ALA A 107 2.44 13.07 7.04
C ALA A 107 2.28 13.74 5.68
N PHE A 108 3.09 14.75 5.40
CA PHE A 108 3.05 15.54 4.15
C PHE A 108 4.19 15.22 3.19
N GLY A 109 5.16 14.42 3.63
CA GLY A 109 6.36 14.15 2.84
C GLY A 109 7.38 15.28 2.90
N VAL A 110 8.32 15.27 1.95
CA VAL A 110 9.35 16.32 1.80
C VAL A 110 8.94 17.18 0.62
N GLU A 111 8.42 18.37 0.92
CA GLU A 111 7.96 19.32 -0.09
C GLU A 111 8.62 20.70 0.10
N SER A 112 8.37 21.64 -0.82
CA SER A 112 9.00 22.94 -0.76
C SER A 112 8.53 23.76 0.46
N LYS A 113 9.40 24.66 0.92
CA LYS A 113 9.17 25.49 2.12
C LYS A 113 7.89 26.30 2.06
N HIS A 114 7.50 26.72 0.87
CA HIS A 114 6.34 27.59 0.64
C HIS A 114 4.98 26.85 0.83
N GLU A 115 4.93 25.56 0.52
CA GLU A 115 3.71 24.76 0.61
C GLU A 115 3.27 24.53 2.06
N PHE A 116 4.21 24.64 3.01
CA PHE A 116 3.94 24.44 4.44
C PHE A 116 3.56 25.71 5.20
N ASP A 117 3.60 26.89 4.59
CA ASP A 117 3.38 28.15 5.33
C ASP A 117 2.01 28.22 6.01
N GLN A 118 0.98 27.66 5.39
CA GLN A 118 -0.35 27.61 5.99
C GLN A 118 -0.47 26.48 7.03
N LEU A 119 0.18 25.32 6.78
CA LEU A 119 0.19 24.22 7.73
C LEU A 119 0.90 24.59 9.03
N ARG A 120 1.95 25.42 8.98
CA ARG A 120 2.67 25.94 10.16
C ARG A 120 1.83 26.87 11.03
N LYS A 121 0.72 27.39 10.50
CA LYS A 121 -0.23 28.21 11.27
C LYS A 121 -1.27 27.39 12.02
N LEU A 122 -1.25 26.06 11.87
CA LEU A 122 -2.09 25.17 12.66
C LEU A 122 -1.68 25.24 14.13
N LYS A 123 -2.67 25.01 14.99
CA LYS A 123 -2.50 24.95 16.45
C LYS A 123 -3.09 23.65 16.96
N VAL A 124 -2.63 23.19 18.11
CA VAL A 124 -3.30 22.11 18.84
C VAL A 124 -4.75 22.49 19.10
N ASN A 125 -5.66 21.54 18.97
CA ASN A 125 -7.12 21.68 19.00
C ASN A 125 -7.75 22.33 17.76
N ASP A 126 -6.98 22.69 16.72
CA ASP A 126 -7.59 23.08 15.44
C ASP A 126 -8.40 21.91 14.87
N LYS A 127 -9.63 22.22 14.44
CA LYS A 127 -10.46 21.30 13.67
C LYS A 127 -10.13 21.45 12.19
N ILE A 128 -9.77 20.34 11.56
CA ILE A 128 -9.41 20.29 10.15
C ILE A 128 -10.19 19.20 9.45
N MET A 129 -10.34 19.34 8.14
CA MET A 129 -10.87 18.30 7.26
C MET A 129 -9.75 17.79 6.37
N ILE A 130 -9.63 16.47 6.28
CA ILE A 130 -8.55 15.77 5.60
C ILE A 130 -9.14 14.93 4.46
N LYS A 131 -8.50 14.96 3.28
CA LYS A 131 -8.60 13.90 2.28
C LYS A 131 -7.25 13.24 2.11
N SER A 132 -7.26 11.92 1.92
CA SER A 132 -6.05 11.12 1.75
C SER A 132 -6.31 9.99 0.77
N HIS A 133 -5.30 9.66 -0.04
CA HIS A 133 -5.30 8.51 -0.93
C HIS A 133 -4.63 7.28 -0.30
N ASN A 134 -3.93 7.45 0.84
CA ASN A 134 -3.16 6.37 1.44
C ASN A 134 -3.13 6.42 2.97
N VAL A 135 -3.21 5.24 3.56
CA VAL A 135 -2.87 4.97 4.94
C VAL A 135 -1.86 3.82 5.00
N SER A 136 -0.82 3.97 5.79
CA SER A 136 0.26 3.01 5.94
C SER A 136 0.69 2.87 7.39
N HIS A 137 1.62 1.96 7.65
CA HIS A 137 2.17 1.71 8.97
C HIS A 137 3.67 1.39 8.92
N ALA A 138 4.31 1.53 10.06
CA ALA A 138 5.66 1.01 10.26
C ALA A 138 5.84 0.63 11.74
N PRO A 139 6.58 -0.45 12.07
CA PRO A 139 6.72 -0.97 13.44
C PRO A 139 7.20 0.04 14.48
N LYS A 140 7.93 1.06 14.05
CA LYS A 140 8.45 2.11 14.94
C LYS A 140 7.39 3.15 15.38
N TYR A 141 6.20 3.15 14.74
CA TYR A 141 5.11 4.05 15.11
C TYR A 141 4.00 3.28 15.81
N ALA A 142 3.48 3.86 16.88
CA ALA A 142 2.31 3.34 17.59
C ALA A 142 0.97 3.74 16.94
N PHE A 143 1.02 4.44 15.81
CA PHE A 143 -0.13 5.04 15.13
C PHE A 143 -0.06 4.77 13.63
N PRO A 144 -1.21 4.63 12.94
CA PRO A 144 -1.25 4.61 11.48
C PRO A 144 -0.76 5.94 10.90
N ILE A 145 -0.20 5.88 9.69
CA ILE A 145 0.35 7.03 8.98
C ILE A 145 -0.58 7.36 7.82
N VAL A 146 -1.23 8.51 7.86
CA VAL A 146 -2.13 9.03 6.84
C VAL A 146 -1.36 10.01 5.95
N ALA A 147 -1.42 9.85 4.64
CA ALA A 147 -0.86 10.82 3.71
C ALA A 147 -1.76 12.08 3.68
N GLY A 148 -1.20 13.25 3.92
CA GLY A 148 -1.94 14.51 3.78
C GLY A 148 -2.01 14.93 2.31
N ASP A 149 -3.18 14.83 1.69
CA ASP A 149 -3.37 15.27 0.30
C ASP A 149 -4.10 16.61 0.21
N ASN A 150 -5.28 16.71 0.81
CA ASN A 150 -6.01 17.97 0.94
C ASN A 150 -6.30 18.23 2.40
N ILE A 151 -5.97 19.42 2.87
CA ILE A 151 -6.25 19.86 4.23
C ILE A 151 -7.04 21.15 4.18
N GLU A 152 -8.19 21.16 4.84
CA GLU A 152 -9.01 22.34 4.99
C GLU A 152 -9.14 22.73 6.46
N ARG A 153 -9.17 24.04 6.74
CA ARG A 153 -9.49 24.60 8.05
C ARG A 153 -10.50 25.70 7.89
N ASN A 154 -11.60 25.64 8.64
CA ASN A 154 -12.71 26.59 8.57
C ASN A 154 -13.27 26.74 7.14
N GLY A 155 -13.42 25.64 6.39
CA GLY A 155 -13.90 25.64 5.01
C GLY A 155 -12.92 26.19 3.97
N LYS A 156 -11.69 26.55 4.38
CA LYS A 156 -10.64 27.03 3.47
C LYS A 156 -9.57 25.98 3.27
N LEU A 157 -9.27 25.67 2.01
CA LEU A 157 -8.14 24.81 1.66
C LEU A 157 -6.83 25.49 2.07
N ILE A 158 -6.06 24.85 2.95
CA ILE A 158 -4.77 25.35 3.46
C ILE A 158 -3.57 24.56 2.93
N TYR A 159 -3.82 23.37 2.40
CA TYR A 159 -2.80 22.54 1.76
C TYR A 159 -3.43 21.63 0.72
N LYS A 160 -2.75 21.44 -0.40
CA LYS A 160 -3.07 20.46 -1.44
C LYS A 160 -1.78 19.88 -1.96
N ARG A 161 -1.66 18.56 -1.88
CA ARG A 161 -0.52 17.84 -2.46
C ARG A 161 -0.50 18.03 -3.97
N VAL A 162 0.66 18.37 -4.49
CA VAL A 162 0.93 18.33 -5.92
C VAL A 162 1.57 16.97 -6.22
N PRO A 163 0.98 16.12 -7.07
CA PRO A 163 1.61 14.87 -7.48
C PRO A 163 2.99 15.17 -8.07
N GLY A 164 4.03 14.52 -7.53
CA GLY A 164 5.38 14.66 -8.07
C GLY A 164 5.43 14.21 -9.53
N LYS A 165 6.28 14.84 -10.33
CA LYS A 165 6.50 14.49 -11.76
C LYS A 165 7.11 13.09 -11.97
N GLY A 166 7.47 12.39 -10.89
CA GLY A 166 7.90 11.00 -10.87
C GLY A 166 6.77 10.15 -10.30
N GLY A 167 5.80 9.78 -11.11
CA GLY A 167 4.83 8.75 -10.74
C GLY A 167 5.52 7.42 -10.57
N CYS A 168 5.14 6.69 -9.52
CA CYS A 168 5.38 5.25 -9.45
C CYS A 168 4.55 4.55 -10.50
#